data_0b51ff41b15062083a9d577ecb62410a
#
_entry.id   0b51ff41b15062083a9d577ecb62410a
#
_cell.length_a   1.000
_cell.length_b   1.000
_cell.length_c   1.000
_cell.angle_alpha   90.00
_cell.angle_beta   90.00
_cell.angle_gamma   90.00
#
_symmetry.space_group_name_H-M   'P 1'
#
loop_
_entity.id
_entity.type
_entity.pdbx_description
1 polymer ?
#
loop_
_entity_poly.entity_id
_entity_poly.type
_entity_poly.pdbx_seq_one_letter_code
_entity_poly.pdbx_strand_id
1 'polypeptide(L)'
;MSTVYFPGCKYTIHSRVNSRKIRQYLIRQHGIRQTGCCSTGLDTLTAGDTAIFVCPTCSAFIQEYTPKNRSLSIWEILENDDAFPWPDCGSDRITVQDCWRSFDNRPLQDAVRRILQRMNVEIVEMEMNFEKTGFCGSSLMKTQSPRYSRFAPVRFIKNASGKFIPVPAEEQEKKMQEHGKQFTTDKVVCYCTGCLHGLRLGGVDAVHMMDLITARL
;
A
#
# COMPACT_ATOMS: atom_id res chain seq x y z
N MET A 1 23.29 -11.52 3.37
CA MET A 1 21.95 -11.12 2.93
C MET A 1 21.21 -10.60 4.15
N SER A 2 20.73 -9.38 4.13
CA SER A 2 19.98 -8.77 5.22
C SER A 2 18.54 -8.48 4.79
N THR A 3 17.65 -8.31 5.80
CA THR A 3 16.27 -7.87 5.56
C THR A 3 16.13 -6.42 5.99
N VAL A 4 15.62 -5.58 5.09
CA VAL A 4 15.54 -4.13 5.26
C VAL A 4 14.11 -3.65 5.06
N TYR A 5 13.58 -2.91 6.02
CA TYR A 5 12.22 -2.40 6.01
C TYR A 5 12.13 -0.95 5.52
N PHE A 6 11.30 -0.74 4.51
CA PHE A 6 10.92 0.57 3.96
C PHE A 6 9.54 0.97 4.48
N PRO A 7 9.45 1.87 5.46
CA PRO A 7 8.18 2.17 6.16
C PRO A 7 7.15 2.91 5.31
N GLY A 8 7.53 3.37 4.12
CA GLY A 8 6.66 4.20 3.28
C GLY A 8 6.51 5.60 3.84
N CYS A 9 7.25 6.57 3.32
CA CYS A 9 7.27 7.94 3.85
C CYS A 9 5.88 8.59 3.94
N LYS A 10 5.02 8.36 2.96
CA LYS A 10 3.64 8.88 2.97
C LYS A 10 2.81 8.24 4.08
N TYR A 11 2.98 6.94 4.34
CA TYR A 11 2.30 6.29 5.45
C TYR A 11 2.83 6.81 6.80
N THR A 12 4.14 6.96 6.95
CA THR A 12 4.75 7.51 8.16
C THR A 12 4.26 8.93 8.46
N ILE A 13 4.02 9.76 7.43
CA ILE A 13 3.41 11.09 7.60
C ILE A 13 1.93 10.96 8.00
N HIS A 14 1.20 10.02 7.42
CA HIS A 14 -0.20 9.77 7.73
C HIS A 14 -0.40 9.32 9.19
N SER A 15 0.40 8.35 9.65
CA SER A 15 0.34 7.85 11.03
C SER A 15 1.73 7.55 11.58
N ARG A 16 2.32 8.54 12.28
CA ARG A 16 3.63 8.38 12.95
C ARG A 16 3.57 7.34 14.07
N VAL A 17 2.45 7.26 14.77
CA VAL A 17 2.25 6.33 15.89
C VAL A 17 2.27 4.90 15.36
N ASN A 18 1.41 4.58 14.40
CA ASN A 18 1.28 3.23 13.86
C ASN A 18 2.54 2.81 13.09
N SER A 19 3.17 3.73 12.36
CA SER A 19 4.46 3.49 11.71
C SER A 19 5.58 3.15 12.72
N ARG A 20 5.55 3.75 13.92
CA ARG A 20 6.49 3.42 15.01
C ARG A 20 6.18 2.06 15.63
N LYS A 21 4.90 1.77 15.90
CA LYS A 21 4.46 0.48 16.47
C LYS A 21 4.92 -0.69 15.62
N ILE A 22 4.60 -0.68 14.33
CA ILE A 22 4.98 -1.76 13.41
C ILE A 22 6.49 -1.89 13.25
N ARG A 23 7.23 -0.78 13.20
CA ARG A 23 8.69 -0.80 13.19
C ARG A 23 9.26 -1.50 14.43
N GLN A 24 8.76 -1.14 15.62
CA GLN A 24 9.21 -1.74 16.87
C GLN A 24 8.90 -3.22 16.90
N TYR A 25 7.75 -3.64 16.41
CA TYR A 25 7.39 -5.04 16.27
C TYR A 25 8.39 -5.78 15.37
N LEU A 26 8.61 -5.30 14.15
CA LEU A 26 9.52 -5.93 13.19
C LEU A 26 10.95 -6.04 13.72
N ILE A 27 11.44 -5.04 14.45
CA ILE A 27 12.78 -5.09 15.06
C ILE A 27 12.82 -6.16 16.15
N ARG A 28 11.83 -6.20 17.05
CA ARG A 28 11.84 -7.10 18.22
C ARG A 28 11.62 -8.56 17.82
N GLN A 29 10.67 -8.82 16.93
CA GLN A 29 10.26 -10.19 16.58
C GLN A 29 11.10 -10.78 15.44
N HIS A 30 11.53 -9.95 14.50
CA HIS A 30 12.18 -10.44 13.27
C HIS A 30 13.61 -9.90 13.09
N GLY A 31 14.11 -9.03 13.96
CA GLY A 31 15.44 -8.41 13.83
C GLY A 31 15.59 -7.55 12.55
N ILE A 32 14.48 -7.11 11.95
CA ILE A 32 14.48 -6.42 10.66
C ILE A 32 14.92 -4.98 10.82
N ARG A 33 16.00 -4.60 10.11
CA ARG A 33 16.54 -3.24 10.11
C ARG A 33 15.64 -2.31 9.28
N GLN A 34 15.28 -1.14 9.81
CA GLN A 34 14.60 -0.10 9.05
C GLN A 34 15.60 0.77 8.30
N THR A 35 15.24 1.16 7.08
CA THR A 35 15.88 2.25 6.32
C THR A 35 14.98 3.48 6.25
N GLY A 36 15.44 4.54 5.57
CA GLY A 36 14.68 5.77 5.35
C GLY A 36 13.65 5.68 4.21
N CYS A 37 13.47 6.80 3.51
CA CYS A 37 12.62 6.87 2.32
C CYS A 37 13.23 6.01 1.19
N CYS A 38 12.37 5.36 0.38
CA CYS A 38 12.84 4.57 -0.77
C CYS A 38 13.71 5.38 -1.74
N SER A 39 13.47 6.69 -1.90
CA SER A 39 14.31 7.52 -2.80
C SER A 39 15.72 7.82 -2.28
N THR A 40 16.03 7.51 -1.02
CA THR A 40 17.36 7.70 -0.41
C THR A 40 17.91 6.41 0.20
N GLY A 41 17.05 5.47 0.53
CA GLY A 41 17.43 4.21 1.15
C GLY A 41 17.74 3.07 0.18
N LEU A 42 17.38 3.22 -1.11
CA LEU A 42 17.66 2.17 -2.10
C LEU A 42 19.17 1.95 -2.29
N ASP A 43 19.95 3.02 -2.25
CA ASP A 43 21.42 2.95 -2.40
C ASP A 43 22.12 2.28 -1.20
N THR A 44 21.39 2.00 -0.11
CA THR A 44 21.92 1.26 1.05
C THR A 44 21.71 -0.25 0.96
N LEU A 45 20.97 -0.72 -0.06
CA LEU A 45 20.79 -2.15 -0.30
C LEU A 45 22.02 -2.75 -0.97
N THR A 46 22.42 -3.92 -0.50
CA THR A 46 23.43 -4.77 -1.15
C THR A 46 22.75 -5.87 -1.94
N ALA A 47 23.41 -6.36 -2.99
CA ALA A 47 22.85 -7.41 -3.84
C ALA A 47 22.48 -8.65 -3.01
N GLY A 48 21.27 -9.16 -3.21
CA GLY A 48 20.72 -10.30 -2.48
C GLY A 48 19.99 -9.94 -1.18
N ASP A 49 19.95 -8.66 -0.76
CA ASP A 49 19.13 -8.26 0.37
C ASP A 49 17.63 -8.38 0.04
N THR A 50 16.83 -8.61 1.08
CA THR A 50 15.36 -8.60 0.99
C THR A 50 14.84 -7.25 1.46
N ALA A 51 14.14 -6.53 0.59
CA ALA A 51 13.52 -5.26 0.88
C ALA A 51 12.02 -5.46 1.17
N ILE A 52 11.58 -5.14 2.40
CA ILE A 52 10.18 -5.18 2.81
C ILE A 52 9.58 -3.79 2.66
N PHE A 53 8.45 -3.67 2.00
CA PHE A 53 7.79 -2.39 1.76
C PHE A 53 6.36 -2.35 2.28
N VAL A 54 5.88 -1.15 2.62
CA VAL A 54 4.45 -0.84 2.89
C VAL A 54 3.81 -0.25 1.64
N CYS A 55 4.48 0.69 0.98
CA CYS A 55 3.94 1.50 -0.09
C CYS A 55 4.17 0.85 -1.46
N PRO A 56 3.13 0.66 -2.31
CA PRO A 56 3.30 0.10 -3.65
C PRO A 56 4.25 0.89 -4.57
N THR A 57 4.45 2.20 -4.32
CA THR A 57 5.50 2.96 -5.01
C THR A 57 6.90 2.50 -4.64
N CYS A 58 7.12 2.16 -3.35
CA CYS A 58 8.41 1.60 -2.92
C CYS A 58 8.68 0.26 -3.59
N SER A 59 7.65 -0.59 -3.74
CA SER A 59 7.76 -1.85 -4.47
C SER A 59 8.30 -1.64 -5.88
N ALA A 60 7.67 -0.76 -6.66
CA ALA A 60 8.11 -0.49 -8.02
C ALA A 60 9.56 0.04 -8.08
N PHE A 61 9.93 0.93 -7.15
CA PHE A 61 11.28 1.48 -7.08
C PHE A 61 12.31 0.39 -6.74
N ILE A 62 12.01 -0.49 -5.77
CA ILE A 62 12.89 -1.60 -5.41
C ILE A 62 13.08 -2.54 -6.61
N GLN A 63 11.99 -2.93 -7.26
CA GLN A 63 12.02 -3.89 -8.37
C GLN A 63 12.80 -3.38 -9.59
N GLU A 64 12.67 -2.10 -9.92
CA GLU A 64 13.29 -1.55 -11.13
C GLU A 64 14.69 -0.98 -10.90
N TYR A 65 14.93 -0.32 -9.75
CA TYR A 65 16.21 0.32 -9.45
C TYR A 65 17.22 -0.64 -8.80
N THR A 66 16.74 -1.62 -8.05
CA THR A 66 17.59 -2.61 -7.38
C THR A 66 17.18 -4.04 -7.74
N PRO A 67 17.22 -4.45 -9.02
CA PRO A 67 16.65 -5.72 -9.49
C PRO A 67 17.33 -6.98 -8.95
N LYS A 68 18.50 -6.84 -8.31
CA LYS A 68 19.22 -7.94 -7.65
C LYS A 68 18.72 -8.20 -6.23
N ASN A 69 17.75 -7.42 -5.75
CA ASN A 69 17.19 -7.53 -4.41
C ASN A 69 15.77 -8.13 -4.49
N ARG A 70 15.43 -8.93 -3.48
CA ARG A 70 14.07 -9.44 -3.34
C ARG A 70 13.17 -8.34 -2.79
N SER A 71 11.98 -8.19 -3.36
CA SER A 71 10.96 -7.23 -2.93
C SER A 71 9.76 -7.98 -2.37
N LEU A 72 9.43 -7.78 -1.10
CA LEU A 72 8.26 -8.36 -0.42
C LEU A 72 7.41 -7.27 0.21
N SER A 73 6.10 -7.41 0.16
CA SER A 73 5.23 -6.55 0.96
C SER A 73 5.29 -6.93 2.43
N ILE A 74 5.05 -5.96 3.31
CA ILE A 74 4.91 -6.25 4.74
C ILE A 74 3.76 -7.22 5.01
N TRP A 75 2.73 -7.22 4.17
CA TRP A 75 1.58 -8.11 4.29
C TRP A 75 1.97 -9.57 4.12
N GLU A 76 2.84 -9.88 3.15
CA GLU A 76 3.39 -11.23 2.94
C GLU A 76 4.27 -11.72 4.10
N ILE A 77 4.87 -10.79 4.86
CA ILE A 77 5.63 -11.14 6.06
C ILE A 77 4.68 -11.42 7.23
N LEU A 78 3.74 -10.49 7.48
CA LEU A 78 2.88 -10.57 8.65
C LEU A 78 1.84 -11.69 8.55
N GLU A 79 1.32 -12.01 7.36
CA GLU A 79 0.35 -13.10 7.20
C GLU A 79 0.85 -14.45 7.71
N ASN A 80 2.17 -14.66 7.71
CA ASN A 80 2.84 -15.87 8.18
C ASN A 80 3.36 -15.75 9.63
N ASP A 81 3.02 -14.66 10.31
CA ASP A 81 3.46 -14.42 11.69
C ASP A 81 2.33 -14.75 12.66
N ASP A 82 2.44 -15.94 13.28
CA ASP A 82 1.45 -16.41 14.26
C ASP A 82 1.56 -15.66 15.60
N ALA A 83 2.66 -14.99 15.88
CA ALA A 83 2.84 -14.18 17.08
C ALA A 83 2.26 -12.76 16.96
N PHE A 84 1.85 -12.35 15.75
CA PHE A 84 1.28 -11.02 15.56
C PHE A 84 -0.10 -10.91 16.25
N PRO A 85 -0.33 -9.87 17.09
CA PRO A 85 -1.57 -9.74 17.85
C PRO A 85 -2.71 -9.21 16.98
N TRP A 86 -3.28 -10.08 16.15
CA TRP A 86 -4.34 -9.70 15.21
C TRP A 86 -5.57 -9.16 15.97
N PRO A 87 -6.10 -7.99 15.60
CA PRO A 87 -7.40 -7.55 16.10
C PRO A 87 -8.52 -8.41 15.51
N ASP A 88 -9.56 -8.62 16.29
CA ASP A 88 -10.80 -9.23 15.84
C ASP A 88 -11.77 -8.10 15.44
N CYS A 89 -12.28 -8.13 14.22
CA CYS A 89 -13.20 -7.14 13.66
C CYS A 89 -14.67 -7.58 13.72
N GLY A 90 -14.99 -8.67 14.42
CA GLY A 90 -16.37 -9.06 14.75
C GLY A 90 -17.26 -9.35 13.55
N SER A 91 -16.71 -9.87 12.45
CA SER A 91 -17.41 -10.12 11.19
C SER A 91 -17.91 -8.85 10.47
N ASP A 92 -17.22 -7.72 10.66
CA ASP A 92 -17.45 -6.51 9.85
C ASP A 92 -17.37 -6.83 8.36
N ARG A 93 -18.34 -6.28 7.60
CA ARG A 93 -18.32 -6.35 6.14
C ARG A 93 -17.52 -5.18 5.58
N ILE A 94 -16.41 -5.48 4.91
CA ILE A 94 -15.45 -4.47 4.45
C ILE A 94 -15.12 -4.70 2.97
N THR A 95 -15.14 -3.63 2.18
CA THR A 95 -14.64 -3.67 0.80
C THR A 95 -13.13 -3.42 0.78
N VAL A 96 -12.39 -4.17 -0.02
CA VAL A 96 -10.98 -3.92 -0.29
C VAL A 96 -10.85 -3.11 -1.57
N GLN A 97 -10.12 -2.00 -1.52
CA GLN A 97 -9.72 -1.24 -2.72
C GLN A 97 -8.26 -1.51 -3.05
N ASP A 98 -8.02 -2.26 -4.10
CA ASP A 98 -6.68 -2.47 -4.63
C ASP A 98 -6.11 -1.22 -5.30
N CYS A 99 -4.79 -1.16 -5.40
CA CYS A 99 -4.08 -0.02 -5.96
C CYS A 99 -3.49 -0.37 -7.32
N TRP A 100 -3.72 0.47 -8.33
CA TRP A 100 -3.09 0.31 -9.65
C TRP A 100 -1.58 0.12 -9.60
N ARG A 101 -0.89 0.70 -8.60
CA ARG A 101 0.57 0.57 -8.48
C ARG A 101 1.05 -0.83 -8.14
N SER A 102 0.14 -1.71 -7.78
CA SER A 102 0.37 -3.13 -7.47
C SER A 102 -0.58 -4.06 -8.22
N PHE A 103 -1.09 -3.63 -9.39
CA PHE A 103 -2.03 -4.43 -10.19
C PHE A 103 -1.48 -5.81 -10.59
N ASP A 104 -0.18 -5.93 -10.70
CA ASP A 104 0.57 -7.14 -11.05
C ASP A 104 1.23 -7.84 -9.84
N ASN A 105 0.91 -7.41 -8.62
CA ASN A 105 1.44 -8.03 -7.40
C ASN A 105 0.35 -8.84 -6.69
N ARG A 106 0.00 -9.99 -7.26
CA ARG A 106 -1.01 -10.89 -6.72
C ARG A 106 -0.66 -11.40 -5.30
N PRO A 107 0.60 -11.77 -4.97
CA PRO A 107 0.96 -12.18 -3.61
C PRO A 107 0.61 -11.13 -2.54
N LEU A 108 0.88 -9.84 -2.81
CA LEU A 108 0.50 -8.75 -1.91
C LEU A 108 -1.02 -8.68 -1.73
N GLN A 109 -1.77 -8.74 -2.84
CA GLN A 109 -3.23 -8.61 -2.82
C GLN A 109 -3.89 -9.77 -2.06
N ASP A 110 -3.39 -10.98 -2.25
CA ASP A 110 -3.86 -12.18 -1.54
C ASP A 110 -3.48 -12.13 -0.05
N ALA A 111 -2.27 -11.67 0.30
CA ALA A 111 -1.84 -11.51 1.69
C ALA A 111 -2.74 -10.53 2.45
N VAL A 112 -3.12 -9.41 1.84
CA VAL A 112 -4.07 -8.46 2.44
C VAL A 112 -5.40 -9.15 2.77
N ARG A 113 -5.92 -9.98 1.87
CA ARG A 113 -7.19 -10.70 2.07
C ARG A 113 -7.08 -11.77 3.16
N ARG A 114 -6.00 -12.56 3.16
CA ARG A 114 -5.78 -13.56 4.21
C ARG A 114 -5.66 -12.92 5.60
N ILE A 115 -4.99 -11.75 5.71
CA ILE A 115 -4.93 -11.01 6.98
C ILE A 115 -6.33 -10.55 7.40
N LEU A 116 -7.13 -9.99 6.51
CA LEU A 116 -8.50 -9.56 6.83
C LEU A 116 -9.37 -10.74 7.30
N GLN A 117 -9.24 -11.89 6.64
CA GLN A 117 -9.92 -13.13 7.05
C GLN A 117 -9.45 -13.59 8.46
N ARG A 118 -8.14 -13.50 8.75
CA ARG A 118 -7.59 -13.77 10.08
C ARG A 118 -8.15 -12.84 11.16
N MET A 119 -8.55 -11.64 10.78
CA MET A 119 -9.18 -10.64 11.64
C MET A 119 -10.71 -10.78 11.71
N ASN A 120 -11.26 -11.90 11.20
CA ASN A 120 -12.70 -12.16 11.17
C ASN A 120 -13.49 -11.10 10.39
N VAL A 121 -12.98 -10.68 9.23
CA VAL A 121 -13.63 -9.73 8.31
C VAL A 121 -14.33 -10.49 7.18
N GLU A 122 -15.58 -10.16 6.89
CA GLU A 122 -16.28 -10.53 5.65
C GLU A 122 -15.87 -9.58 4.52
N ILE A 123 -15.12 -10.09 3.54
CA ILE A 123 -14.61 -9.28 2.43
C ILE A 123 -15.66 -9.19 1.33
N VAL A 124 -16.02 -7.97 0.95
CA VAL A 124 -16.82 -7.67 -0.22
C VAL A 124 -15.89 -7.22 -1.35
N GLU A 125 -15.72 -8.05 -2.35
CA GLU A 125 -14.83 -7.76 -3.48
C GLU A 125 -15.51 -6.84 -4.50
N MET A 126 -14.68 -6.01 -5.14
CA MET A 126 -15.07 -5.19 -6.28
C MET A 126 -14.73 -5.92 -7.58
N GLU A 127 -15.55 -5.68 -8.61
CA GLU A 127 -15.26 -6.21 -9.95
C GLU A 127 -13.90 -5.74 -10.49
N MET A 128 -13.56 -4.46 -10.25
CA MET A 128 -12.33 -3.82 -10.73
C MET A 128 -11.22 -3.88 -9.67
N ASN A 129 -10.99 -5.05 -9.07
CA ASN A 129 -9.88 -5.34 -8.16
C ASN A 129 -8.80 -6.21 -8.83
N PHE A 130 -7.77 -6.52 -8.07
CA PHE A 130 -6.61 -7.32 -8.49
C PHE A 130 -5.92 -6.71 -9.73
N GLU A 131 -5.68 -7.51 -10.75
CA GLU A 131 -5.04 -7.07 -12.00
C GLU A 131 -5.89 -6.07 -12.81
N LYS A 132 -7.19 -6.03 -12.57
CA LYS A 132 -8.12 -5.10 -13.24
C LYS A 132 -8.12 -3.70 -12.60
N THR A 133 -7.51 -3.54 -11.42
CA THR A 133 -7.58 -2.27 -10.71
C THR A 133 -6.91 -1.13 -11.48
N GLY A 134 -7.66 -0.08 -11.74
CA GLY A 134 -7.18 1.18 -12.32
C GLY A 134 -7.03 2.30 -11.30
N PHE A 135 -7.45 2.09 -10.06
CA PHE A 135 -7.56 3.14 -9.04
C PHE A 135 -6.25 3.41 -8.31
N CYS A 136 -5.92 4.68 -8.11
CA CYS A 136 -4.84 5.12 -7.21
C CYS A 136 -5.16 6.46 -6.53
N GLY A 137 -6.46 6.66 -6.22
CA GLY A 137 -6.94 7.90 -5.65
C GLY A 137 -6.61 9.12 -6.50
N SER A 138 -6.53 10.28 -5.87
CA SER A 138 -6.18 11.54 -6.55
C SER A 138 -4.74 11.59 -7.08
N SER A 139 -3.91 10.57 -6.82
CA SER A 139 -2.52 10.55 -7.28
C SER A 139 -2.39 10.53 -8.80
N LEU A 140 -3.36 9.92 -9.51
CA LEU A 140 -3.35 9.89 -10.98
C LEU A 140 -3.86 11.20 -11.61
N MET A 141 -4.50 12.05 -10.80
CA MET A 141 -5.03 13.34 -11.21
C MET A 141 -4.08 14.52 -10.88
N LYS A 142 -2.80 14.22 -10.74
CA LYS A 142 -1.73 15.17 -10.44
C LYS A 142 -0.57 15.01 -11.40
N THR A 143 0.23 16.05 -11.52
CA THR A 143 1.50 15.98 -12.29
C THR A 143 2.38 14.85 -11.76
N GLN A 144 2.94 14.12 -12.69
CA GLN A 144 3.81 13.00 -12.39
C GLN A 144 5.10 13.45 -11.70
N SER A 145 5.51 12.73 -10.67
CA SER A 145 6.74 13.05 -9.95
C SER A 145 7.99 12.71 -10.80
N PRO A 146 9.00 13.61 -10.88
CA PRO A 146 10.26 13.32 -11.58
C PRO A 146 10.98 12.06 -11.06
N ARG A 147 10.76 11.67 -9.81
CA ARG A 147 11.34 10.43 -9.25
C ARG A 147 10.86 9.16 -9.96
N TYR A 148 9.71 9.22 -10.61
CA TYR A 148 9.14 8.05 -11.29
C TYR A 148 9.97 7.63 -12.49
N SER A 149 10.41 8.59 -13.30
CA SER A 149 11.31 8.30 -14.43
C SER A 149 12.69 7.82 -14.00
N ARG A 150 13.18 8.30 -12.85
CA ARG A 150 14.47 7.89 -12.30
C ARG A 150 14.46 6.47 -11.72
N PHE A 151 13.47 6.15 -10.91
CA PHE A 151 13.51 4.92 -10.07
C PHE A 151 12.63 3.79 -10.60
N ALA A 152 11.59 4.07 -11.38
CA ALA A 152 10.71 3.04 -11.93
C ALA A 152 10.08 3.47 -13.26
N PRO A 153 10.91 3.65 -14.32
CA PRO A 153 10.42 4.11 -15.63
C PRO A 153 9.45 3.13 -16.28
N VAL A 154 9.59 1.82 -16.09
CA VAL A 154 8.65 0.85 -16.67
C VAL A 154 7.27 1.02 -16.04
N ARG A 155 7.19 1.03 -14.70
CA ARG A 155 5.92 1.17 -13.97
C ARG A 155 5.26 2.51 -14.23
N PHE A 156 6.01 3.60 -14.11
CA PHE A 156 5.42 4.94 -14.04
C PHE A 156 5.50 5.75 -15.34
N ILE A 157 6.28 5.34 -16.33
CA ILE A 157 6.29 5.95 -17.65
C ILE A 157 5.63 5.02 -18.66
N LYS A 158 6.19 3.81 -18.87
CA LYS A 158 5.70 2.89 -19.89
C LYS A 158 4.29 2.38 -19.57
N ASN A 159 4.08 1.78 -18.39
CA ASN A 159 2.79 1.19 -18.00
C ASN A 159 1.78 2.24 -17.54
N ALA A 160 2.21 3.48 -17.29
CA ALA A 160 1.39 4.60 -16.86
C ALA A 160 1.01 5.54 -17.98
N SER A 161 1.30 5.20 -19.23
CA SER A 161 0.93 6.04 -20.38
C SER A 161 -0.57 6.38 -20.34
N GLY A 162 -0.91 7.67 -20.40
CA GLY A 162 -2.29 8.14 -20.33
C GLY A 162 -2.98 8.08 -18.96
N LYS A 163 -2.30 7.61 -17.89
CA LYS A 163 -2.93 7.48 -16.56
C LYS A 163 -2.80 8.73 -15.68
N PHE A 164 -1.72 9.49 -15.82
CA PHE A 164 -1.52 10.73 -15.06
C PHE A 164 -2.11 11.91 -15.83
N ILE A 165 -3.33 12.28 -15.47
CA ILE A 165 -4.07 13.38 -16.12
C ILE A 165 -4.38 14.42 -15.05
N PRO A 166 -3.57 15.50 -14.94
CA PRO A 166 -3.82 16.57 -13.98
C PRO A 166 -5.18 17.23 -14.22
N VAL A 167 -5.96 17.35 -13.14
CA VAL A 167 -7.24 18.03 -13.16
C VAL A 167 -7.36 18.96 -11.94
N PRO A 168 -8.20 20.01 -11.99
CA PRO A 168 -8.46 20.90 -10.86
C PRO A 168 -8.97 20.15 -9.61
N ALA A 169 -8.79 20.76 -8.44
CA ALA A 169 -9.16 20.13 -7.16
C ALA A 169 -10.64 19.76 -7.08
N GLU A 170 -11.52 20.63 -7.56
CA GLU A 170 -12.96 20.37 -7.60
C GLU A 170 -13.32 19.15 -8.47
N GLU A 171 -12.64 18.99 -9.59
CA GLU A 171 -12.84 17.83 -10.47
C GLU A 171 -12.27 16.56 -9.83
N GLN A 172 -11.15 16.66 -9.12
CA GLN A 172 -10.62 15.53 -8.34
C GLN A 172 -11.65 15.03 -7.33
N GLU A 173 -12.27 15.92 -6.58
CA GLU A 173 -13.32 15.60 -5.61
C GLU A 173 -14.52 14.92 -6.26
N LYS A 174 -15.07 15.50 -7.33
CA LYS A 174 -16.19 14.92 -8.08
C LYS A 174 -15.89 13.50 -8.59
N LYS A 175 -14.70 13.28 -9.15
CA LYS A 175 -14.27 11.96 -9.62
C LYS A 175 -14.16 10.96 -8.46
N MET A 176 -13.71 11.39 -7.29
CA MET A 176 -13.61 10.54 -6.11
C MET A 176 -14.98 10.23 -5.51
N GLN A 177 -15.91 11.20 -5.49
CA GLN A 177 -17.30 10.99 -5.09
C GLN A 177 -18.00 9.98 -6.03
N GLU A 178 -17.79 10.11 -7.33
CA GLU A 178 -18.34 9.16 -8.30
C GLU A 178 -17.78 7.75 -8.11
N HIS A 179 -16.47 7.64 -7.87
CA HIS A 179 -15.83 6.36 -7.56
C HIS A 179 -16.39 5.76 -6.26
N GLY A 180 -16.74 6.59 -5.29
CA GLY A 180 -17.31 6.16 -4.00
C GLY A 180 -18.66 5.47 -4.11
N LYS A 181 -19.47 5.79 -5.13
CA LYS A 181 -20.82 5.23 -5.31
C LYS A 181 -20.87 3.71 -5.54
N GLN A 182 -19.77 3.11 -5.93
CA GLN A 182 -19.70 1.66 -6.18
C GLN A 182 -19.58 0.82 -4.89
N PHE A 183 -19.22 1.43 -3.76
CA PHE A 183 -19.07 0.70 -2.52
C PHE A 183 -20.43 0.40 -1.88
N THR A 184 -20.60 -0.85 -1.45
CA THR A 184 -21.82 -1.34 -0.80
C THR A 184 -21.62 -1.64 0.68
N THR A 185 -20.43 -1.33 1.21
CA THR A 185 -20.07 -1.49 2.62
C THR A 185 -19.78 -0.13 3.23
N ASP A 186 -20.04 0.01 4.53
CA ASP A 186 -19.79 1.25 5.25
C ASP A 186 -18.30 1.60 5.32
N LYS A 187 -17.43 0.58 5.31
CA LYS A 187 -15.97 0.75 5.44
C LYS A 187 -15.22 0.18 4.25
N VAL A 188 -14.21 0.90 3.79
CA VAL A 188 -13.31 0.48 2.71
C VAL A 188 -11.87 0.42 3.21
N VAL A 189 -11.21 -0.72 3.04
CA VAL A 189 -9.78 -0.91 3.37
C VAL A 189 -8.93 -0.72 2.12
N CYS A 190 -7.83 -0.01 2.26
CA CYS A 190 -6.79 0.08 1.25
C CYS A 190 -5.39 0.03 1.88
N TYR A 191 -4.38 -0.36 1.12
CA TYR A 191 -2.99 -0.47 1.57
C TYR A 191 -2.05 0.56 0.89
N CYS A 192 -2.63 1.57 0.28
CA CYS A 192 -1.92 2.67 -0.37
C CYS A 192 -2.46 4.01 0.14
N THR A 193 -1.57 4.88 0.65
CA THR A 193 -1.97 6.20 1.14
C THR A 193 -2.56 7.10 0.05
N GLY A 194 -2.19 6.92 -1.23
CA GLY A 194 -2.81 7.64 -2.34
C GLY A 194 -4.27 7.24 -2.54
N CYS A 195 -4.58 5.94 -2.41
CA CYS A 195 -5.94 5.43 -2.43
C CYS A 195 -6.73 5.95 -1.23
N LEU A 196 -6.17 5.86 -0.03
CA LEU A 196 -6.79 6.37 1.19
C LEU A 196 -7.22 7.84 1.06
N HIS A 197 -6.31 8.69 0.60
CA HIS A 197 -6.61 10.12 0.44
C HIS A 197 -7.69 10.37 -0.63
N GLY A 198 -7.65 9.62 -1.74
CA GLY A 198 -8.67 9.74 -2.77
C GLY A 198 -10.05 9.30 -2.30
N LEU A 199 -10.13 8.16 -1.62
CA LEU A 199 -11.38 7.64 -1.06
C LEU A 199 -11.99 8.63 -0.06
N ARG A 200 -11.19 9.15 0.87
CA ARG A 200 -11.64 10.15 1.85
C ARG A 200 -12.03 11.47 1.21
N LEU A 201 -11.35 11.90 0.15
CA LEU A 201 -11.76 13.08 -0.63
C LEU A 201 -13.13 12.87 -1.27
N GLY A 202 -13.48 11.65 -1.64
CA GLY A 202 -14.82 11.27 -2.14
C GLY A 202 -15.86 11.00 -1.06
N GLY A 203 -15.56 11.25 0.23
CA GLY A 203 -16.49 11.03 1.34
C GLY A 203 -16.63 9.58 1.80
N VAL A 204 -15.76 8.66 1.33
CA VAL A 204 -15.79 7.25 1.72
C VAL A 204 -15.11 7.06 3.08
N ASP A 205 -15.74 6.29 3.99
CA ASP A 205 -15.06 5.85 5.24
C ASP A 205 -13.98 4.84 4.92
N ALA A 206 -12.82 5.36 4.57
CA ALA A 206 -11.66 4.56 4.20
C ALA A 206 -10.62 4.50 5.31
N VAL A 207 -10.06 3.30 5.52
CA VAL A 207 -9.00 3.04 6.48
C VAL A 207 -7.79 2.42 5.78
N HIS A 208 -6.58 2.81 6.22
CA HIS A 208 -5.36 2.15 5.76
C HIS A 208 -5.20 0.81 6.48
N MET A 209 -4.90 -0.26 5.74
CA MET A 209 -4.71 -1.60 6.29
C MET A 209 -3.77 -1.64 7.51
N MET A 210 -2.70 -0.84 7.49
CA MET A 210 -1.76 -0.73 8.60
C MET A 210 -2.40 -0.14 9.86
N ASP A 211 -3.33 0.82 9.73
CA ASP A 211 -4.01 1.40 10.89
C ASP A 211 -4.93 0.36 11.54
N LEU A 212 -5.55 -0.48 10.72
CA LEU A 212 -6.42 -1.54 11.18
C LEU A 212 -5.65 -2.59 12.01
N ILE A 213 -4.55 -3.11 11.47
CA ILE A 213 -3.78 -4.18 12.12
C ILE A 213 -2.99 -3.71 13.35
N THR A 214 -2.62 -2.43 13.43
CA THR A 214 -1.83 -1.91 14.56
C THR A 214 -2.68 -1.50 15.77
N ALA A 215 -3.99 -1.72 15.74
CA ALA A 215 -4.88 -1.35 16.83
C ALA A 215 -4.52 -2.03 18.16
N ARG A 216 -3.93 -3.23 18.11
CA ARG A 216 -3.51 -4.01 19.30
C ARG A 216 -1.99 -4.03 19.54
N LEU A 217 -1.18 -3.33 18.73
CA LEU A 217 0.27 -3.18 18.97
C LEU A 217 0.61 -2.13 20.03
#